data_c13cd52957f73c475e0da7e64ead2b3c
#
_entry.id   c13cd52957f73c475e0da7e64ead2b3c
#
_cell.length_a   1.000
_cell.length_b   1.000
_cell.length_c   1.000
_cell.angle_alpha   90.00
_cell.angle_beta   90.00
_cell.angle_gamma   90.00
#
_symmetry.space_group_name_H-M   'P 1'
#
loop_
_entity.id
_entity.type
_entity.pdbx_description
1 polymer ?
#
loop_
_entity_poly.entity_id
_entity_poly.type
_entity_poly.pdbx_seq_one_letter_code
_entity_poly.pdbx_strand_id
1 'polypeptide(L)'
;MESQEVNSDVDTEKNFAFSIIPISVSIDKTGVKPFSYKRALDFSGTAVKAYVVKKVNRNYTELTEIQKVPAGCGVILKADADEYSVAPVEKADAVEGNLLVGTVDKEFTIEAASVGKAWSLKNNDGIMQFMSEAGTKVAKNSAYLAYESTESVIYLNQADGIRVITTSGNGMLDESKPMYNLAGQRVGKDYKGVVIQNGKKYNK
;
A
#
# COMPACT_ATOMS: atom_id res chain seq x y z
N MET A 1 29.62 5.25 72.37
CA MET A 1 29.30 4.33 71.31
C MET A 1 28.10 4.91 70.55
N GLU A 2 28.41 5.64 69.52
CA GLU A 2 27.37 6.20 68.63
C GLU A 2 27.06 5.21 67.52
N SER A 3 25.80 4.81 67.45
CA SER A 3 25.28 4.00 66.35
C SER A 3 24.99 4.93 65.17
N GLN A 4 25.74 4.76 64.08
CA GLN A 4 25.43 5.41 62.81
C GLN A 4 24.20 4.71 62.19
N GLU A 5 23.14 5.51 62.03
CA GLU A 5 22.03 5.13 61.16
C GLU A 5 22.49 5.12 59.68
N VAL A 6 22.41 3.97 59.08
CA VAL A 6 22.57 3.83 57.62
C VAL A 6 21.30 4.32 56.96
N ASN A 7 21.37 5.53 56.43
CA ASN A 7 20.31 6.09 55.60
C ASN A 7 20.23 5.28 54.28
N SER A 8 19.23 4.43 54.14
CA SER A 8 18.96 3.74 52.88
C SER A 8 18.45 4.76 51.88
N ASP A 9 19.31 5.17 50.99
CA ASP A 9 18.91 5.93 49.81
C ASP A 9 17.80 5.17 49.08
N VAL A 10 16.64 5.76 49.13
CA VAL A 10 15.50 5.36 48.33
C VAL A 10 15.89 5.55 46.88
N ASP A 11 16.05 4.44 46.17
CA ASP A 11 16.26 4.38 44.74
C ASP A 11 15.05 5.05 44.06
N THR A 12 15.24 6.32 43.71
CA THR A 12 14.25 7.06 42.94
C THR A 12 14.22 6.41 41.58
N GLU A 13 13.21 5.57 41.34
CA GLU A 13 12.85 5.08 40.02
C GLU A 13 12.75 6.28 39.09
N LYS A 14 13.77 6.47 38.28
CA LYS A 14 13.74 7.44 37.18
C LYS A 14 12.71 6.93 36.20
N ASN A 15 11.47 7.38 36.33
CA ASN A 15 10.44 7.23 35.31
C ASN A 15 10.93 7.93 34.02
N PHE A 16 11.64 7.19 33.19
CA PHE A 16 11.91 7.63 31.83
C PHE A 16 10.59 7.57 31.05
N ALA A 17 9.90 8.69 30.97
CA ALA A 17 8.81 8.85 30.03
C ALA A 17 9.41 8.73 28.63
N PHE A 18 9.32 7.56 28.01
CA PHE A 18 9.65 7.39 26.61
C PHE A 18 8.68 8.24 25.79
N SER A 19 9.13 9.40 25.38
CA SER A 19 8.38 10.21 24.43
C SER A 19 8.30 9.43 23.12
N ILE A 20 7.10 8.95 22.78
CA ILE A 20 6.82 8.31 21.50
C ILE A 20 6.75 9.43 20.47
N ILE A 21 7.82 9.63 19.72
CA ILE A 21 7.85 10.59 18.63
C ILE A 21 7.19 9.94 17.41
N PRO A 22 6.04 10.46 16.95
CA PRO A 22 5.41 9.98 15.72
C PRO A 22 6.35 10.16 14.53
N ILE A 23 6.14 9.33 13.51
CA ILE A 23 6.80 9.50 12.22
C ILE A 23 5.86 10.20 11.24
N SER A 24 6.45 10.97 10.32
CA SER A 24 5.70 11.55 9.20
C SER A 24 5.67 10.59 8.02
N VAL A 25 4.48 10.37 7.45
CA VAL A 25 4.24 9.57 6.26
C VAL A 25 3.50 10.43 5.23
N SER A 26 4.20 10.75 4.14
CA SER A 26 3.61 11.50 3.02
C SER A 26 3.01 10.54 2.00
N ILE A 27 1.77 10.77 1.59
CA ILE A 27 1.06 10.11 0.48
C ILE A 27 0.91 11.13 -0.64
N ASP A 28 1.25 10.73 -1.86
CA ASP A 28 1.13 11.59 -3.03
C ASP A 28 -0.27 11.53 -3.68
N LYS A 29 -0.44 12.21 -4.82
CA LYS A 29 -1.70 12.29 -5.57
C LYS A 29 -2.20 10.94 -6.09
N THR A 30 -1.39 9.89 -6.08
CA THR A 30 -1.84 8.54 -6.45
C THR A 30 -2.68 7.91 -5.35
N GLY A 31 -2.63 8.45 -4.13
CA GLY A 31 -3.31 7.90 -2.96
C GLY A 31 -2.76 6.54 -2.50
N VAL A 32 -1.63 6.10 -3.07
CA VAL A 32 -1.07 4.77 -2.83
C VAL A 32 0.45 4.84 -2.65
N LYS A 33 0.96 4.21 -1.60
CA LYS A 33 2.40 4.19 -1.31
C LYS A 33 2.85 2.81 -0.84
N PRO A 34 3.80 2.15 -1.53
CA PRO A 34 4.50 1.01 -0.96
C PRO A 34 5.39 1.52 0.19
N PHE A 35 5.36 0.81 1.32
CA PHE A 35 5.99 1.30 2.54
C PHE A 35 6.49 0.17 3.43
N SER A 36 7.57 0.44 4.16
CA SER A 36 8.04 -0.34 5.30
C SER A 36 8.80 0.57 6.26
N TYR A 37 8.88 0.16 7.54
CA TYR A 37 9.61 0.93 8.53
C TYR A 37 10.30 0.04 9.54
N LYS A 38 11.39 0.52 10.14
CA LYS A 38 12.20 -0.24 11.11
C LYS A 38 11.56 -0.49 12.47
N ARG A 39 10.47 0.21 12.79
CA ARG A 39 9.69 0.05 14.02
C ARG A 39 8.26 -0.35 13.67
N ALA A 40 7.59 -1.02 14.59
CA ALA A 40 6.17 -1.27 14.46
C ALA A 40 5.38 0.05 14.55
N LEU A 41 4.31 0.16 13.78
CA LEU A 41 3.49 1.37 13.63
C LEU A 41 2.01 1.05 13.83
N ASP A 42 1.27 1.98 14.40
CA ASP A 42 -0.19 1.88 14.57
C ASP A 42 -0.90 2.92 13.69
N PHE A 43 -1.66 2.42 12.73
CA PHE A 43 -2.47 3.21 11.80
C PHE A 43 -3.95 3.35 12.23
N SER A 44 -4.37 2.71 13.34
CA SER A 44 -5.78 2.65 13.75
C SER A 44 -6.38 4.04 14.05
N GLY A 45 -5.58 4.99 14.49
CA GLY A 45 -5.98 6.37 14.78
C GLY A 45 -5.79 7.35 13.62
N THR A 46 -5.49 6.88 12.41
CA THR A 46 -5.18 7.72 11.26
C THR A 46 -6.16 7.49 10.10
N ALA A 47 -6.19 8.44 9.14
CA ALA A 47 -6.91 8.25 7.89
C ALA A 47 -6.16 7.30 6.91
N VAL A 48 -4.92 6.93 7.22
CA VAL A 48 -4.13 6.02 6.39
C VAL A 48 -4.51 4.58 6.67
N LYS A 49 -4.85 3.85 5.64
CA LYS A 49 -5.10 2.40 5.71
C LYS A 49 -3.90 1.63 5.23
N ALA A 50 -3.45 0.64 5.99
CA ALA A 50 -2.34 -0.22 5.63
C ALA A 50 -2.83 -1.60 5.16
N TYR A 51 -2.29 -2.08 4.05
CA TYR A 51 -2.67 -3.35 3.44
C TYR A 51 -1.46 -4.24 3.21
N VAL A 52 -1.66 -5.53 3.41
CA VAL A 52 -0.76 -6.60 2.98
C VAL A 52 -1.34 -7.32 1.78
N VAL A 53 -0.48 -8.01 1.01
CA VAL A 53 -0.88 -8.89 -0.09
C VAL A 53 -0.68 -10.32 0.37
N LYS A 54 -1.76 -11.08 0.55
CA LYS A 54 -1.68 -12.50 0.95
C LYS A 54 -1.83 -13.45 -0.23
N LYS A 55 -2.33 -12.94 -1.35
CA LYS A 55 -2.58 -13.77 -2.54
C LYS A 55 -2.56 -12.93 -3.80
N VAL A 56 -2.17 -13.57 -4.90
CA VAL A 56 -2.34 -13.07 -6.26
C VAL A 56 -3.28 -14.02 -6.98
N ASN A 57 -4.40 -13.49 -7.47
CA ASN A 57 -5.37 -14.23 -8.27
C ASN A 57 -5.22 -13.84 -9.74
N ARG A 58 -4.79 -14.77 -10.59
CA ARG A 58 -4.38 -14.48 -11.95
C ARG A 58 -3.33 -13.34 -11.93
N ASN A 59 -3.70 -12.15 -12.39
CA ASN A 59 -2.84 -10.96 -12.38
C ASN A 59 -3.37 -9.83 -11.49
N TYR A 60 -4.09 -10.16 -10.38
CA TYR A 60 -4.58 -9.19 -9.40
C TYR A 60 -4.17 -9.57 -8.00
N THR A 61 -3.71 -8.59 -7.20
CA THR A 61 -3.44 -8.80 -5.78
C THR A 61 -4.72 -8.77 -4.96
N GLU A 62 -4.81 -9.61 -3.94
CA GLU A 62 -5.81 -9.52 -2.89
C GLU A 62 -5.23 -8.75 -1.70
N LEU A 63 -5.82 -7.60 -1.38
CA LEU A 63 -5.41 -6.73 -0.29
C LEU A 63 -6.15 -7.10 0.99
N THR A 64 -5.42 -7.25 2.10
CA THR A 64 -5.97 -7.44 3.43
C THR A 64 -5.56 -6.26 4.30
N GLU A 65 -6.53 -5.52 4.85
CA GLU A 65 -6.27 -4.39 5.74
C GLU A 65 -5.73 -4.87 7.09
N ILE A 66 -4.73 -4.16 7.60
CA ILE A 66 -4.17 -4.33 8.94
C ILE A 66 -4.05 -2.96 9.61
N GLN A 67 -4.27 -2.89 10.92
CA GLN A 67 -4.16 -1.63 11.67
C GLN A 67 -2.76 -1.42 12.23
N LYS A 68 -2.12 -2.48 12.72
CA LYS A 68 -0.76 -2.43 13.26
C LYS A 68 0.19 -3.13 12.29
N VAL A 69 1.21 -2.41 11.88
CA VAL A 69 2.23 -2.88 10.92
C VAL A 69 3.48 -3.27 11.70
N PRO A 70 3.92 -4.54 11.64
CA PRO A 70 5.14 -4.99 12.30
C PRO A 70 6.39 -4.28 11.76
N ALA A 71 7.43 -4.22 12.57
CA ALA A 71 8.73 -3.73 12.13
C ALA A 71 9.24 -4.52 10.91
N GLY A 72 9.70 -3.83 9.89
CA GLY A 72 10.20 -4.44 8.66
C GLY A 72 9.15 -4.98 7.69
N CYS A 73 7.88 -5.05 8.09
CA CYS A 73 6.81 -5.55 7.24
C CYS A 73 6.57 -4.61 6.04
N GLY A 74 6.55 -5.19 4.83
CA GLY A 74 6.14 -4.47 3.62
C GLY A 74 4.62 -4.33 3.57
N VAL A 75 4.13 -3.12 3.29
CA VAL A 75 2.71 -2.82 3.17
C VAL A 75 2.44 -1.87 2.00
N ILE A 76 1.20 -1.81 1.55
CA ILE A 76 0.68 -0.75 0.70
C ILE A 76 -0.17 0.17 1.59
N LEU A 77 0.21 1.43 1.67
CA LEU A 77 -0.57 2.46 2.33
C LEU A 77 -1.54 3.11 1.34
N LYS A 78 -2.75 3.41 1.80
CA LYS A 78 -3.77 4.11 1.03
C LYS A 78 -4.38 5.23 1.87
N ALA A 79 -4.39 6.44 1.32
CA ALA A 79 -5.05 7.62 1.88
C ALA A 79 -5.14 8.70 0.80
N ASP A 80 -5.83 9.80 1.08
CA ASP A 80 -5.76 11.00 0.28
C ASP A 80 -4.33 11.59 0.29
N ALA A 81 -4.02 12.43 -0.69
CA ALA A 81 -2.71 13.07 -0.77
C ALA A 81 -2.52 14.07 0.38
N ASP A 82 -1.69 13.71 1.34
CA ASP A 82 -1.37 14.54 2.52
C ASP A 82 -0.14 14.00 3.27
N GLU A 83 0.23 14.67 4.33
CA GLU A 83 1.24 14.26 5.29
C GLU A 83 0.59 13.80 6.60
N TYR A 84 0.85 12.57 7.00
CA TYR A 84 0.22 11.92 8.14
C TYR A 84 1.20 11.65 9.26
N SER A 85 0.78 11.92 10.48
CA SER A 85 1.54 11.57 11.69
C SER A 85 1.10 10.19 12.19
N VAL A 86 2.05 9.24 12.28
CA VAL A 86 1.79 7.85 12.66
C VAL A 86 2.60 7.50 13.89
N ALA A 87 1.93 6.96 14.90
CA ALA A 87 2.58 6.58 16.16
C ALA A 87 3.34 5.26 16.03
N PRO A 88 4.62 5.19 16.44
CA PRO A 88 5.28 3.91 16.65
C PRO A 88 4.70 3.21 17.89
N VAL A 89 4.67 1.88 17.83
CA VAL A 89 4.30 1.03 18.95
C VAL A 89 5.44 0.09 19.30
N GLU A 90 5.43 -0.44 20.49
CA GLU A 90 6.48 -1.34 20.96
C GLU A 90 6.53 -2.62 20.11
N LYS A 91 5.37 -3.19 19.83
CA LYS A 91 5.24 -4.44 19.08
C LYS A 91 3.93 -4.49 18.30
N ALA A 92 3.96 -5.17 17.15
CA ALA A 92 2.80 -5.64 16.42
C ALA A 92 3.02 -7.11 16.05
N ASP A 93 1.93 -7.88 15.97
CA ASP A 93 2.00 -9.30 15.63
C ASP A 93 2.50 -9.50 14.19
N ALA A 94 3.27 -10.56 13.99
CA ALA A 94 3.75 -10.92 12.66
C ALA A 94 2.58 -11.20 11.70
N VAL A 95 2.71 -10.76 10.46
CA VAL A 95 1.70 -11.02 9.43
C VAL A 95 2.18 -12.17 8.55
N GLU A 96 1.64 -13.36 8.83
CA GLU A 96 1.97 -14.55 8.05
C GLU A 96 1.39 -14.49 6.63
N GLY A 97 2.12 -15.04 5.67
CA GLY A 97 1.71 -15.13 4.27
C GLY A 97 1.68 -13.79 3.52
N ASN A 98 2.30 -12.75 4.06
CA ASN A 98 2.45 -11.50 3.33
C ASN A 98 3.48 -11.66 2.20
N LEU A 99 3.06 -11.38 0.98
CA LEU A 99 3.91 -11.42 -0.22
C LEU A 99 4.68 -10.10 -0.44
N LEU A 100 4.39 -9.05 0.34
CA LEU A 100 5.14 -7.80 0.29
C LEU A 100 6.37 -7.88 1.18
N VAL A 101 7.53 -7.60 0.61
CA VAL A 101 8.81 -7.54 1.31
C VAL A 101 9.23 -6.09 1.50
N GLY A 102 9.49 -5.69 2.74
CA GLY A 102 9.94 -4.34 3.07
C GLY A 102 11.43 -4.12 2.77
N THR A 103 11.76 -2.92 2.31
CA THR A 103 13.13 -2.47 2.01
C THR A 103 13.63 -1.51 3.08
N VAL A 104 13.65 -1.96 4.33
CA VAL A 104 14.05 -1.13 5.47
C VAL A 104 15.52 -0.73 5.38
N ASP A 105 15.78 0.57 5.54
CA ASP A 105 17.11 1.19 5.60
C ASP A 105 18.00 1.06 4.36
N LYS A 106 17.63 0.27 3.36
CA LYS A 106 18.40 0.11 2.11
C LYS A 106 17.51 -0.04 0.88
N GLU A 107 18.04 0.38 -0.26
CA GLU A 107 17.44 0.18 -1.56
C GLU A 107 17.54 -1.29 -1.98
N PHE A 108 16.55 -1.77 -2.74
CA PHE A 108 16.56 -3.07 -3.38
C PHE A 108 16.51 -2.89 -4.91
N THR A 109 17.39 -3.58 -5.64
CA THR A 109 17.38 -3.59 -7.10
C THR A 109 16.85 -4.92 -7.61
N ILE A 110 15.94 -4.89 -8.57
CA ILE A 110 15.45 -6.09 -9.24
C ILE A 110 16.53 -6.53 -10.24
N GLU A 111 17.29 -7.55 -9.88
CA GLU A 111 18.30 -8.13 -10.75
C GLU A 111 17.66 -8.94 -11.89
N ALA A 112 18.38 -9.18 -12.99
CA ALA A 112 17.87 -9.95 -14.13
C ALA A 112 17.36 -11.35 -13.72
N ALA A 113 18.02 -12.01 -12.76
CA ALA A 113 17.60 -13.31 -12.22
C ALA A 113 16.33 -13.24 -11.36
N SER A 114 15.92 -12.06 -10.95
CA SER A 114 14.72 -11.80 -10.12
C SER A 114 13.52 -11.30 -10.93
N VAL A 115 13.68 -11.13 -12.25
CA VAL A 115 12.56 -10.80 -13.15
C VAL A 115 11.53 -11.92 -13.10
N GLY A 116 10.24 -11.56 -12.94
CA GLY A 116 9.15 -12.50 -12.71
C GLY A 116 9.03 -13.02 -11.28
N LYS A 117 9.93 -12.63 -10.35
CA LYS A 117 9.92 -13.02 -8.94
C LYS A 117 9.84 -11.86 -7.96
N ALA A 118 10.37 -10.71 -8.36
CA ALA A 118 10.31 -9.46 -7.61
C ALA A 118 9.64 -8.38 -8.47
N TRP A 119 8.68 -7.65 -7.89
CA TRP A 119 7.83 -6.71 -8.62
C TRP A 119 7.74 -5.38 -7.89
N SER A 120 8.04 -4.29 -8.58
CA SER A 120 7.93 -2.92 -8.07
C SER A 120 6.58 -2.32 -8.43
N LEU A 121 5.93 -1.64 -7.47
CA LEU A 121 4.69 -0.93 -7.72
C LEU A 121 4.95 0.34 -8.52
N LYS A 122 4.21 0.51 -9.60
CA LYS A 122 4.28 1.67 -10.49
C LYS A 122 2.89 2.19 -10.81
N ASN A 123 2.80 3.49 -11.04
CA ASN A 123 1.61 4.12 -11.62
C ASN A 123 1.80 4.20 -13.14
N ASN A 124 0.92 3.59 -13.89
CA ASN A 124 0.87 3.66 -15.33
C ASN A 124 -0.48 4.24 -15.75
N ASP A 125 -0.51 5.51 -16.13
CA ASP A 125 -1.70 6.25 -16.54
C ASP A 125 -2.87 6.14 -15.53
N GLY A 126 -2.58 6.31 -14.24
CA GLY A 126 -3.55 6.22 -13.16
C GLY A 126 -3.87 4.80 -12.68
N ILE A 127 -3.27 3.78 -13.30
CA ILE A 127 -3.43 2.38 -12.90
C ILE A 127 -2.23 1.96 -12.06
N MET A 128 -2.47 1.62 -10.79
CA MET A 128 -1.44 1.07 -9.93
C MET A 128 -1.21 -0.41 -10.26
N GLN A 129 0.02 -0.74 -10.63
CA GLN A 129 0.40 -2.09 -11.04
C GLN A 129 1.82 -2.43 -10.64
N PHE A 130 2.08 -3.69 -10.38
CA PHE A 130 3.41 -4.22 -10.15
C PHE A 130 4.03 -4.65 -11.47
N MET A 131 5.25 -4.19 -11.71
CA MET A 131 6.06 -4.53 -12.88
C MET A 131 7.39 -5.12 -12.44
N SER A 132 7.86 -6.13 -13.18
CA SER A 132 9.12 -6.81 -12.91
C SER A 132 10.09 -6.57 -14.06
N GLU A 133 10.97 -5.59 -13.88
CA GLU A 133 11.95 -5.17 -14.89
C GLU A 133 13.34 -5.11 -14.26
N ALA A 134 14.32 -5.72 -14.93
CA ALA A 134 15.72 -5.68 -14.47
C ALA A 134 16.22 -4.24 -14.37
N GLY A 135 17.03 -3.96 -13.34
CA GLY A 135 17.56 -2.63 -13.06
C GLY A 135 16.59 -1.69 -12.34
N THR A 136 15.32 -2.10 -12.14
CA THR A 136 14.37 -1.29 -11.36
C THR A 136 14.78 -1.23 -9.90
N LYS A 137 14.85 -0.01 -9.37
CA LYS A 137 15.20 0.27 -7.99
C LYS A 137 13.94 0.51 -7.15
N VAL A 138 13.83 -0.21 -6.05
CA VAL A 138 12.84 0.00 -5.00
C VAL A 138 13.52 0.76 -3.87
N ALA A 139 13.03 1.97 -3.59
CA ALA A 139 13.64 2.85 -2.60
C ALA A 139 13.66 2.23 -1.20
N LYS A 140 14.57 2.71 -0.34
CA LYS A 140 14.55 2.37 1.08
C LYS A 140 13.22 2.77 1.72
N ASN A 141 12.82 2.06 2.78
CA ASN A 141 11.56 2.26 3.50
C ASN A 141 10.31 2.13 2.60
N SER A 142 10.42 1.34 1.56
CA SER A 142 9.37 0.98 0.62
C SER A 142 9.07 -0.51 0.70
N ALA A 143 8.37 -1.07 -0.28
CA ALA A 143 8.11 -2.50 -0.39
C ALA A 143 8.03 -2.93 -1.86
N TYR A 144 8.36 -4.20 -2.10
CA TYR A 144 8.13 -4.86 -3.39
C TYR A 144 7.31 -6.14 -3.18
N LEU A 145 6.67 -6.61 -4.24
CA LEU A 145 5.93 -7.88 -4.23
C LEU A 145 6.89 -9.02 -4.58
N ALA A 146 7.03 -10.00 -3.68
CA ALA A 146 7.78 -11.24 -3.91
C ALA A 146 6.79 -12.34 -4.31
N TYR A 147 6.69 -12.60 -5.61
CA TYR A 147 5.74 -13.56 -6.17
C TYR A 147 6.26 -14.07 -7.51
N GLU A 148 6.31 -15.39 -7.70
CA GLU A 148 6.75 -15.97 -8.97
C GLU A 148 5.58 -16.04 -9.97
N SER A 149 5.75 -15.36 -11.11
CA SER A 149 4.75 -15.29 -12.16
C SER A 149 5.38 -15.05 -13.53
N THR A 150 4.74 -15.57 -14.56
CA THR A 150 5.06 -15.33 -15.97
C THR A 150 4.27 -14.19 -16.58
N GLU A 151 3.38 -13.55 -15.81
CA GLU A 151 2.62 -12.38 -16.24
C GLU A 151 3.56 -11.21 -16.52
N SER A 152 3.18 -10.34 -17.44
CA SER A 152 3.94 -9.10 -17.70
C SER A 152 3.62 -8.00 -16.68
N VAL A 153 2.47 -8.09 -16.01
CA VAL A 153 1.98 -7.11 -15.05
C VAL A 153 1.04 -7.76 -14.04
N ILE A 154 1.15 -7.33 -12.77
CA ILE A 154 0.22 -7.70 -11.70
C ILE A 154 -0.45 -6.42 -11.21
N TYR A 155 -1.77 -6.35 -11.32
CA TYR A 155 -2.52 -5.16 -10.91
C TYR A 155 -2.71 -5.11 -9.40
N LEU A 156 -2.56 -3.91 -8.84
CA LEU A 156 -2.97 -3.67 -7.46
C LEU A 156 -4.50 -3.65 -7.41
N ASN A 157 -5.11 -4.67 -6.79
CA ASN A 157 -6.55 -4.68 -6.60
C ASN A 157 -6.93 -3.56 -5.62
N GLN A 158 -7.92 -2.75 -6.00
CA GLN A 158 -8.52 -1.83 -5.04
C GLN A 158 -9.52 -2.63 -4.21
N ALA A 159 -9.46 -2.51 -2.87
CA ALA A 159 -10.28 -3.29 -1.93
C ALA A 159 -11.81 -3.16 -2.12
N ASP A 160 -12.25 -2.26 -2.95
CA ASP A 160 -13.65 -1.88 -3.18
C ASP A 160 -14.27 -2.50 -4.44
N GLY A 161 -13.58 -3.43 -5.12
CA GLY A 161 -14.16 -4.20 -6.23
C GLY A 161 -14.61 -3.37 -7.45
N ILE A 162 -14.45 -2.05 -7.43
CA ILE A 162 -14.83 -1.17 -8.54
C ILE A 162 -13.56 -0.59 -9.14
N ARG A 163 -13.15 -1.12 -10.28
CA ARG A 163 -12.19 -0.45 -11.15
C ARG A 163 -12.82 0.83 -11.68
N VAL A 164 -12.51 1.96 -11.07
CA VAL A 164 -12.63 3.22 -11.78
C VAL A 164 -11.43 3.32 -12.71
N ILE A 165 -11.58 2.84 -13.93
CA ILE A 165 -10.67 3.21 -15.00
C ILE A 165 -11.05 4.64 -15.36
N THR A 166 -10.44 5.61 -14.69
CA THR A 166 -10.40 6.97 -15.20
C THR A 166 -9.44 6.95 -16.38
N THR A 167 -9.93 6.57 -17.54
CA THR A 167 -9.24 6.86 -18.79
C THR A 167 -9.30 8.36 -19.02
N SER A 168 -8.34 9.10 -18.44
CA SER A 168 -7.90 10.36 -19.00
C SER A 168 -6.97 10.03 -20.18
N GLY A 169 -7.51 9.33 -21.14
CA GLY A 169 -6.87 9.02 -22.39
C GLY A 169 -7.96 8.99 -23.44
N ASN A 170 -7.77 9.70 -24.53
CA ASN A 170 -8.62 9.84 -25.72
C ASN A 170 -9.18 8.52 -26.31
N GLY A 171 -9.77 7.66 -25.51
CA GLY A 171 -10.62 6.57 -25.96
C GLY A 171 -12.01 7.13 -26.19
N MET A 172 -12.26 7.70 -27.37
CA MET A 172 -13.61 8.09 -27.77
C MET A 172 -14.52 6.89 -27.64
N LEU A 173 -15.68 7.10 -26.98
CA LEU A 173 -16.80 6.16 -27.05
C LEU A 173 -17.07 5.86 -28.51
N ASP A 174 -17.03 4.61 -28.89
CA ASP A 174 -17.41 4.19 -30.24
C ASP A 174 -18.93 4.11 -30.30
N GLU A 175 -19.58 5.18 -30.78
CA GLU A 175 -21.03 5.28 -30.86
C GLU A 175 -21.68 4.23 -31.74
N SER A 176 -20.91 3.46 -32.51
CA SER A 176 -21.40 2.35 -33.32
C SER A 176 -21.58 1.06 -32.53
N LYS A 177 -20.97 0.98 -31.30
CA LYS A 177 -21.02 -0.20 -30.44
C LYS A 177 -22.05 -0.06 -29.33
N PRO A 178 -22.64 -1.16 -28.84
CA PRO A 178 -23.61 -1.11 -27.76
C PRO A 178 -22.97 -0.59 -26.46
N MET A 179 -23.70 0.30 -25.82
CA MET A 179 -23.35 0.88 -24.51
C MET A 179 -24.37 0.41 -23.46
N TYR A 180 -23.91 0.18 -22.24
CA TYR A 180 -24.74 -0.26 -21.12
C TYR A 180 -24.56 0.67 -19.92
N ASN A 181 -25.61 0.93 -19.14
CA ASN A 181 -25.49 1.61 -17.86
C ASN A 181 -24.97 0.66 -16.76
N LEU A 182 -24.77 1.14 -15.55
CA LEU A 182 -24.31 0.34 -14.41
C LEU A 182 -25.27 -0.79 -14.01
N ALA A 183 -26.55 -0.68 -14.38
CA ALA A 183 -27.55 -1.73 -14.17
C ALA A 183 -27.56 -2.79 -15.29
N GLY A 184 -26.63 -2.70 -16.25
CA GLY A 184 -26.55 -3.63 -17.39
C GLY A 184 -27.58 -3.39 -18.49
N GLN A 185 -28.35 -2.30 -18.42
CA GLN A 185 -29.33 -1.94 -19.44
C GLN A 185 -28.63 -1.24 -20.60
N ARG A 186 -29.00 -1.61 -21.85
CA ARG A 186 -28.50 -0.93 -23.04
C ARG A 186 -29.02 0.50 -23.09
N VAL A 187 -28.10 1.45 -23.33
CA VAL A 187 -28.39 2.87 -23.37
C VAL A 187 -28.04 3.49 -24.72
N GLY A 188 -28.77 4.53 -25.08
CA GLY A 188 -28.58 5.27 -26.32
C GLY A 188 -27.51 6.34 -26.27
N LYS A 189 -27.33 7.05 -27.38
CA LYS A 189 -26.33 8.11 -27.54
C LYS A 189 -26.57 9.30 -26.62
N ASP A 190 -27.80 9.55 -26.24
CA ASP A 190 -28.19 10.73 -25.42
C ASP A 190 -28.13 10.45 -23.91
N TYR A 191 -27.74 9.24 -23.51
CA TYR A 191 -27.60 8.89 -22.10
C TYR A 191 -26.46 9.68 -21.45
N LYS A 192 -26.76 10.34 -20.33
CA LYS A 192 -25.78 11.05 -19.51
C LYS A 192 -25.46 10.24 -18.26
N GLY A 193 -24.20 10.04 -17.98
CA GLY A 193 -23.72 9.30 -16.84
C GLY A 193 -22.71 8.21 -17.20
N VAL A 194 -22.45 7.29 -16.27
CA VAL A 194 -21.47 6.23 -16.49
C VAL A 194 -22.02 5.16 -17.44
N VAL A 195 -21.29 4.94 -18.54
CA VAL A 195 -21.59 3.86 -19.50
C VAL A 195 -20.48 2.82 -19.54
N ILE A 196 -20.85 1.59 -19.83
CA ILE A 196 -19.94 0.46 -20.03
C ILE A 196 -19.95 0.09 -21.50
N GLN A 197 -18.79 0.07 -22.12
CA GLN A 197 -18.59 -0.39 -23.48
C GLN A 197 -17.32 -1.24 -23.57
N ASN A 198 -17.40 -2.44 -24.13
CA ASN A 198 -16.29 -3.40 -24.23
C ASN A 198 -15.60 -3.66 -22.88
N GLY A 199 -16.37 -3.75 -21.78
CA GLY A 199 -15.85 -3.94 -20.44
C GLY A 199 -15.15 -2.71 -19.80
N LYS A 200 -15.14 -1.56 -20.47
CA LYS A 200 -14.59 -0.31 -19.98
C LYS A 200 -15.72 0.66 -19.58
N LYS A 201 -15.49 1.44 -18.52
CA LYS A 201 -16.42 2.48 -18.06
C LYS A 201 -16.01 3.83 -18.63
N TYR A 202 -16.99 4.59 -19.08
CA TYR A 202 -16.84 5.97 -19.58
C TYR A 202 -17.83 6.86 -18.88
N ASN A 203 -17.47 8.10 -18.65
CA ASN A 203 -18.40 9.15 -18.18
C ASN A 203 -18.87 9.94 -19.41
N LYS A 204 -20.17 9.98 -19.64
CA LYS A 204 -20.77 10.63 -20.81
C LYS A 204 -21.63 11.85 -20.42
#